data_d446dec671555143530430ec9dc8567a
#
_entry.id   d446dec671555143530430ec9dc8567a
#
_cell.length_a   1.000
_cell.length_b   1.000
_cell.length_c   1.000
_cell.angle_alpha   90.00
_cell.angle_beta   90.00
_cell.angle_gamma   90.00
#
_symmetry.space_group_name_H-M   'P 1'
#
loop_
_entity.id
_entity.type
_entity.pdbx_description
1 polymer ?
#
loop_
_entity_poly.entity_id
_entity_poly.type
_entity_poly.pdbx_seq_one_letter_code
_entity_poly.pdbx_strand_id
1 'polypeptide(L)'
;MFYARIEDTDQKREIEGGVSQIIESLKKFDLLPDEGMINEEEWNGEYGPYKQSMRKDIYQAYAKYLLEQGKAYPCFATSEELEEMRTKQEAAKVRTGYYGVWAKYRNLTIDDAAERIKNGEPYIVRFKSPGREDRKIKHKDVIKGNVEFPENDQDIIIIKSDGLPTYHFAHAVDDHLMGTTIVTRGDE
;
A
#
# COMPACT_ATOMS: atom_id res chain seq x y z
N MET A 1 15.83 -19.12 0.81
CA MET A 1 15.29 -18.64 2.10
C MET A 1 13.81 -18.36 1.90
N PHE A 2 12.99 -18.90 2.77
CA PHE A 2 11.55 -18.70 2.81
C PHE A 2 11.20 -17.89 4.06
N TYR A 3 10.47 -16.79 3.91
CA TYR A 3 9.96 -16.03 5.05
C TYR A 3 8.46 -15.78 4.95
N ALA A 4 7.82 -15.67 6.11
CA ALA A 4 6.40 -15.38 6.22
C ALA A 4 6.19 -13.99 6.85
N ARG A 5 5.52 -13.11 6.11
CA ARG A 5 5.15 -11.75 6.53
C ARG A 5 3.65 -11.68 6.78
N ILE A 6 3.27 -11.13 7.90
CA ILE A 6 1.86 -10.94 8.28
C ILE A 6 1.39 -9.56 7.81
N GLU A 7 0.32 -9.55 7.05
CA GLU A 7 -0.25 -8.37 6.41
C GLU A 7 -1.50 -7.91 7.17
N ASP A 8 -1.29 -7.21 8.26
CA ASP A 8 -2.32 -6.75 9.20
C ASP A 8 -2.57 -5.22 9.13
N THR A 9 -2.35 -4.61 7.98
CA THR A 9 -2.59 -3.17 7.80
C THR A 9 -4.08 -2.78 7.85
N ASP A 10 -4.99 -3.74 7.73
CA ASP A 10 -6.43 -3.55 7.94
C ASP A 10 -6.86 -4.03 9.32
N GLN A 11 -6.73 -3.15 10.31
CA GLN A 11 -7.06 -3.45 11.72
C GLN A 11 -8.51 -3.87 11.96
N LYS A 12 -9.43 -3.59 11.02
CA LYS A 12 -10.83 -4.03 11.14
C LYS A 12 -11.01 -5.53 10.87
N ARG A 13 -10.03 -6.17 10.25
CA ARG A 13 -10.02 -7.59 9.92
C ARG A 13 -9.07 -8.40 10.79
N GLU A 14 -8.43 -7.77 11.78
CA GLU A 14 -7.53 -8.46 12.68
C GLU A 14 -8.29 -9.53 13.48
N ILE A 15 -7.74 -10.74 13.49
CA ILE A 15 -8.29 -11.88 14.24
C ILE A 15 -7.36 -12.13 15.42
N GLU A 16 -7.89 -12.10 16.63
CA GLU A 16 -7.14 -12.42 17.84
C GLU A 16 -6.55 -13.85 17.74
N GLY A 17 -5.24 -13.98 17.98
CA GLY A 17 -4.52 -15.26 17.83
C GLY A 17 -4.31 -15.70 16.38
N GLY A 18 -4.58 -14.84 15.40
CA GLY A 18 -4.49 -15.16 13.98
C GLY A 18 -3.08 -15.53 13.54
N VAL A 19 -2.05 -14.86 14.06
CA VAL A 19 -0.65 -15.17 13.74
C VAL A 19 -0.29 -16.58 14.20
N SER A 20 -0.62 -16.91 15.45
CA SER A 20 -0.36 -18.25 16.01
C SER A 20 -1.08 -19.34 15.22
N GLN A 21 -2.31 -19.11 14.78
CA GLN A 21 -3.06 -20.06 13.96
C GLN A 21 -2.40 -20.29 12.58
N ILE A 22 -1.87 -19.24 11.95
CA ILE A 22 -1.12 -19.34 10.69
C ILE A 22 0.13 -20.19 10.89
N ILE A 23 0.92 -19.91 11.93
CA ILE A 23 2.16 -20.63 12.22
C ILE A 23 1.87 -22.11 12.51
N GLU A 24 0.86 -22.42 13.33
CA GLU A 24 0.45 -23.80 13.59
C GLU A 24 0.00 -24.52 12.31
N SER A 25 -0.68 -23.82 11.42
CA SER A 25 -1.09 -24.39 10.14
C SER A 25 0.10 -24.69 9.25
N LEU A 26 1.05 -23.78 9.13
CA LEU A 26 2.30 -23.99 8.39
C LEU A 26 3.08 -25.16 8.95
N LYS A 27 3.16 -25.28 10.28
CA LYS A 27 3.81 -26.41 10.98
C LYS A 27 3.19 -27.76 10.66
N LYS A 28 1.85 -27.82 10.54
CA LYS A 28 1.15 -29.08 10.18
C LYS A 28 1.49 -29.57 8.77
N PHE A 29 1.86 -28.66 7.88
CA PHE A 29 2.25 -28.97 6.51
C PHE A 29 3.77 -29.06 6.32
N ASP A 30 4.56 -29.00 7.39
CA ASP A 30 6.03 -28.96 7.36
C ASP A 30 6.58 -27.81 6.49
N LEU A 31 5.91 -26.66 6.55
CA LEU A 31 6.20 -25.43 5.79
C LEU A 31 6.59 -24.28 6.72
N LEU A 32 7.37 -24.54 7.77
CA LEU A 32 7.85 -23.48 8.63
C LEU A 32 8.77 -22.53 7.87
N PRO A 33 8.56 -21.20 7.97
CA PRO A 33 9.47 -20.25 7.37
C PRO A 33 10.84 -20.26 8.04
N ASP A 34 11.87 -19.96 7.26
CA ASP A 34 13.22 -19.72 7.79
C ASP A 34 13.25 -18.48 8.68
N GLU A 35 12.48 -17.44 8.29
CA GLU A 35 12.31 -16.19 9.02
C GLU A 35 10.83 -15.76 9.04
N GLY A 36 10.40 -15.13 10.14
CA GLY A 36 9.02 -14.66 10.28
C GLY A 36 8.58 -14.50 11.73
N MET A 37 7.27 -14.35 11.92
CA MET A 37 6.69 -14.32 13.26
C MET A 37 6.76 -15.71 13.90
N ILE A 38 7.08 -15.76 15.19
CA ILE A 38 7.07 -16.97 16.03
C ILE A 38 5.73 -17.06 16.77
N ASN A 39 5.22 -15.93 17.22
CA ASN A 39 3.93 -15.75 17.85
C ASN A 39 3.40 -14.33 17.56
N GLU A 40 2.46 -13.83 18.32
CA GLU A 40 1.82 -12.51 18.08
C GLU A 40 2.80 -11.32 18.23
N GLU A 41 3.88 -11.48 19.02
CA GLU A 41 4.78 -10.38 19.39
C GLU A 41 6.24 -10.64 19.00
N GLU A 42 6.65 -11.91 18.86
CA GLU A 42 8.02 -12.31 18.63
C GLU A 42 8.24 -12.78 17.20
N TRP A 43 9.43 -12.53 16.69
CA TRP A 43 9.89 -12.99 15.37
C TRP A 43 11.33 -13.46 15.43
N ASN A 44 11.73 -14.21 14.40
CA ASN A 44 13.12 -14.52 14.10
C ASN A 44 13.50 -14.02 12.71
N GLY A 45 14.77 -13.73 12.49
CA GLY A 45 15.32 -13.29 11.22
C GLY A 45 15.83 -11.86 11.23
N GLU A 46 16.51 -11.48 10.15
CA GLU A 46 17.26 -10.22 10.05
C GLU A 46 16.43 -9.04 9.55
N TYR A 47 15.30 -9.30 8.88
CA TYR A 47 14.48 -8.27 8.24
C TYR A 47 13.25 -7.85 9.05
N GLY A 48 13.13 -8.35 10.28
CA GLY A 48 11.99 -8.05 11.15
C GLY A 48 11.76 -6.57 11.48
N PRO A 49 10.63 -6.28 12.12
CA PRO A 49 9.53 -7.19 12.41
C PRO A 49 8.81 -7.69 11.15
N TYR A 50 8.22 -8.90 11.22
CA TYR A 50 7.50 -9.52 10.08
C TYR A 50 5.98 -9.32 10.14
N LYS A 51 5.50 -8.46 11.01
CA LYS A 51 4.12 -7.99 11.10
C LYS A 51 4.05 -6.54 10.64
N GLN A 52 3.25 -6.25 9.61
CA GLN A 52 3.28 -4.94 8.95
C GLN A 52 2.86 -3.78 9.85
N SER A 53 1.91 -3.98 10.77
CA SER A 53 1.52 -2.96 11.76
C SER A 53 2.70 -2.49 12.64
N MET A 54 3.67 -3.37 12.89
CA MET A 54 4.88 -3.08 13.68
C MET A 54 5.95 -2.30 12.89
N ARG A 55 5.77 -2.12 11.58
CA ARG A 55 6.71 -1.46 10.65
C ARG A 55 6.28 -0.04 10.26
N LYS A 56 5.32 0.55 10.97
CA LYS A 56 4.72 1.85 10.65
C LYS A 56 5.76 2.93 10.34
N ASP A 57 6.79 3.06 11.16
CA ASP A 57 7.82 4.10 11.02
C ASP A 57 8.63 3.94 9.72
N ILE A 58 8.88 2.70 9.30
CA ILE A 58 9.54 2.40 8.02
C ILE A 58 8.71 2.91 6.86
N TYR A 59 7.42 2.62 6.83
CA TYR A 59 6.53 3.08 5.76
C TYR A 59 6.40 4.61 5.74
N GLN A 60 6.33 5.24 6.90
CA GLN A 60 6.30 6.70 7.00
C GLN A 60 7.59 7.34 6.49
N ALA A 61 8.75 6.75 6.77
CA ALA A 61 10.03 7.22 6.24
C ALA A 61 10.07 7.14 4.71
N TYR A 62 9.61 6.03 4.12
CA TYR A 62 9.51 5.89 2.67
C TYR A 62 8.48 6.82 2.04
N ALA A 63 7.32 7.03 2.68
CA ALA A 63 6.34 8.00 2.22
C ALA A 63 6.90 9.43 2.24
N LYS A 64 7.63 9.80 3.30
CA LYS A 64 8.33 11.08 3.39
C LYS A 64 9.35 11.24 2.27
N TYR A 65 10.16 10.22 2.01
CA TYR A 65 11.09 10.23 0.89
C TYR A 65 10.38 10.47 -0.46
N LEU A 66 9.23 9.83 -0.70
CA LEU A 66 8.45 10.05 -1.91
C LEU A 66 7.87 11.46 -1.99
N LEU A 67 7.46 12.05 -0.87
CA LEU A 67 7.02 13.45 -0.79
C LEU A 67 8.15 14.41 -1.17
N GLU A 68 9.35 14.20 -0.62
CA GLU A 68 10.55 15.00 -0.92
C GLU A 68 10.97 14.91 -2.39
N GLN A 69 10.73 13.75 -3.03
CA GLN A 69 10.98 13.54 -4.47
C GLN A 69 9.85 14.05 -5.38
N GLY A 70 8.79 14.64 -4.83
CA GLY A 70 7.61 15.05 -5.58
C GLY A 70 6.82 13.90 -6.24
N LYS A 71 7.08 12.65 -5.79
CA LYS A 71 6.40 11.43 -6.26
C LYS A 71 5.15 11.07 -5.43
N ALA A 72 4.94 11.77 -4.34
CA ALA A 72 3.74 11.68 -3.52
C ALA A 72 3.29 13.08 -3.11
N TYR A 73 2.09 13.19 -2.59
CA TYR A 73 1.54 14.46 -2.11
C TYR A 73 0.48 14.23 -1.02
N PRO A 74 0.31 15.19 -0.09
CA PRO A 74 -0.78 15.17 0.86
C PRO A 74 -2.10 15.49 0.14
N CYS A 75 -3.12 14.70 0.43
CA CYS A 75 -4.46 14.87 -0.15
C CYS A 75 -5.47 15.10 0.96
N PHE A 76 -6.17 16.22 0.89
CA PHE A 76 -7.15 16.68 1.88
C PHE A 76 -8.58 16.44 1.41
N ALA A 77 -8.78 15.60 0.39
CA ALA A 77 -10.12 15.30 -0.13
C ALA A 77 -10.99 14.67 0.94
N THR A 78 -12.15 15.28 1.18
CA THR A 78 -13.16 14.73 2.09
C THR A 78 -13.98 13.61 1.41
N SER A 79 -14.72 12.85 2.19
CA SER A 79 -15.62 11.83 1.66
C SER A 79 -16.68 12.43 0.72
N GLU A 80 -17.18 13.62 1.08
CA GLU A 80 -18.18 14.36 0.29
C GLU A 80 -17.59 14.80 -1.06
N GLU A 81 -16.37 15.35 -1.07
CA GLU A 81 -15.67 15.74 -2.30
C GLU A 81 -15.40 14.55 -3.22
N LEU A 82 -15.06 13.40 -2.64
CA LEU A 82 -14.83 12.17 -3.41
C LEU A 82 -16.13 11.62 -4.01
N GLU A 83 -17.23 11.68 -3.29
CA GLU A 83 -18.54 11.25 -3.80
C GLU A 83 -19.08 12.20 -4.87
N GLU A 84 -18.93 13.51 -4.69
CA GLU A 84 -19.27 14.49 -5.73
C GLU A 84 -18.44 14.28 -7.01
N MET A 85 -17.15 14.04 -6.85
CA MET A 85 -16.24 13.72 -7.97
C MET A 85 -16.71 12.47 -8.71
N ARG A 86 -17.03 11.40 -7.98
CA ARG A 86 -17.54 10.14 -8.54
C ARG A 86 -18.83 10.34 -9.32
N THR A 87 -19.78 11.07 -8.77
CA THR A 87 -21.05 11.40 -9.42
C THR A 87 -20.81 12.16 -10.75
N LYS A 88 -19.90 13.11 -10.76
CA LYS A 88 -19.54 13.85 -11.96
C LYS A 88 -18.87 12.96 -13.03
N GLN A 89 -18.02 12.04 -12.62
CA GLN A 89 -17.37 11.06 -13.51
C GLN A 89 -18.41 10.13 -14.14
N GLU A 90 -19.34 9.61 -13.35
CA GLU A 90 -20.43 8.74 -13.82
C GLU A 90 -21.35 9.47 -14.80
N ALA A 91 -21.73 10.72 -14.49
CA ALA A 91 -22.54 11.55 -15.39
C ALA A 91 -21.82 11.86 -16.72
N ALA A 92 -20.49 12.05 -16.67
CA ALA A 92 -19.66 12.23 -17.83
C ALA A 92 -19.33 10.93 -18.59
N LYS A 93 -19.76 9.76 -18.07
CA LYS A 93 -19.46 8.42 -18.59
C LYS A 93 -17.95 8.16 -18.76
N VAL A 94 -17.16 8.69 -17.83
CA VAL A 94 -15.74 8.40 -17.74
C VAL A 94 -15.46 7.44 -16.58
N ARG A 95 -14.29 6.81 -16.57
CA ARG A 95 -13.88 5.91 -15.52
C ARG A 95 -13.83 6.64 -14.17
N THR A 96 -14.37 6.03 -13.14
CA THR A 96 -14.31 6.57 -11.77
C THR A 96 -12.91 6.38 -11.17
N GLY A 97 -12.46 7.33 -10.36
CA GLY A 97 -11.18 7.26 -9.65
C GLY A 97 -10.48 8.60 -9.51
N TYR A 98 -9.35 8.60 -8.80
CA TYR A 98 -8.59 9.80 -8.47
C TYR A 98 -7.36 9.92 -9.38
N TYR A 99 -7.53 10.54 -10.54
CA TYR A 99 -6.50 10.64 -11.59
C TYR A 99 -6.65 11.93 -12.43
N GLY A 100 -5.60 12.33 -13.09
CA GLY A 100 -5.59 13.44 -14.04
C GLY A 100 -6.22 14.72 -13.49
N VAL A 101 -7.20 15.25 -14.19
CA VAL A 101 -7.94 16.48 -13.80
C VAL A 101 -8.84 16.26 -12.58
N TRP A 102 -9.18 15.02 -12.28
CA TRP A 102 -9.98 14.65 -11.13
C TRP A 102 -9.18 14.57 -9.82
N ALA A 103 -7.86 14.58 -9.90
CA ALA A 103 -6.97 14.56 -8.76
C ALA A 103 -6.72 15.99 -8.24
N LYS A 104 -7.73 16.60 -7.63
CA LYS A 104 -7.77 18.00 -7.18
C LYS A 104 -6.50 18.47 -6.46
N TYR A 105 -5.95 17.65 -5.57
CA TYR A 105 -4.80 18.02 -4.74
C TYR A 105 -3.45 17.61 -5.31
N ARG A 106 -3.41 16.98 -6.50
CA ARG A 106 -2.19 16.47 -7.14
C ARG A 106 -1.12 17.52 -7.38
N ASN A 107 -1.53 18.75 -7.62
CA ASN A 107 -0.64 19.86 -7.95
C ASN A 107 -0.67 20.97 -6.87
N LEU A 108 -1.08 20.63 -5.67
CA LEU A 108 -1.02 21.55 -4.52
C LEU A 108 0.45 21.96 -4.29
N THR A 109 0.68 23.25 -4.00
CA THR A 109 2.03 23.71 -3.69
C THR A 109 2.48 23.20 -2.32
N ILE A 110 3.78 23.17 -2.10
CA ILE A 110 4.35 22.74 -0.81
C ILE A 110 3.89 23.69 0.29
N ASP A 111 3.84 24.99 0.02
CA ASP A 111 3.45 25.99 1.00
C ASP A 111 1.98 25.84 1.39
N ASP A 112 1.07 25.69 0.42
CA ASP A 112 -0.34 25.45 0.69
C ASP A 112 -0.56 24.15 1.47
N ALA A 113 0.17 23.11 1.13
CA ALA A 113 0.10 21.83 1.83
C ALA A 113 0.59 21.96 3.29
N ALA A 114 1.71 22.66 3.49
CA ALA A 114 2.28 22.90 4.82
C ALA A 114 1.35 23.74 5.69
N GLU A 115 0.70 24.77 5.14
CA GLU A 115 -0.27 25.61 5.84
C GLU A 115 -1.47 24.78 6.32
N ARG A 116 -2.04 23.94 5.45
CA ARG A 116 -3.17 23.06 5.80
C ARG A 116 -2.81 22.06 6.89
N ILE A 117 -1.63 21.44 6.79
CA ILE A 117 -1.14 20.51 7.82
C ILE A 117 -0.95 21.25 9.15
N LYS A 118 -0.36 22.45 9.13
CA LYS A 118 -0.18 23.29 10.33
C LYS A 118 -1.50 23.67 10.97
N ASN A 119 -2.54 23.89 10.18
CA ASN A 119 -3.90 24.16 10.64
C ASN A 119 -4.64 22.91 11.14
N GLY A 120 -4.00 21.73 11.12
CA GLY A 120 -4.57 20.49 11.62
C GLY A 120 -5.60 19.85 10.68
N GLU A 121 -5.62 20.23 9.40
CA GLU A 121 -6.52 19.57 8.44
C GLU A 121 -6.14 18.09 8.29
N PRO A 122 -7.09 17.16 8.39
CA PRO A 122 -6.82 15.73 8.19
C PRO A 122 -6.42 15.48 6.75
N TYR A 123 -5.43 14.64 6.56
CA TYR A 123 -4.95 14.28 5.23
C TYR A 123 -4.52 12.82 5.14
N ILE A 124 -4.45 12.35 3.93
CA ILE A 124 -3.84 11.07 3.54
C ILE A 124 -2.68 11.37 2.60
N VAL A 125 -1.79 10.41 2.39
CA VAL A 125 -0.73 10.56 1.38
C VAL A 125 -1.08 9.71 0.17
N ARG A 126 -1.04 10.34 -1.02
CA ARG A 126 -1.23 9.66 -2.30
C ARG A 126 0.07 9.60 -3.09
N PHE A 127 0.27 8.48 -3.76
CA PHE A 127 1.31 8.32 -4.77
C PHE A 127 0.90 9.05 -6.04
N LYS A 128 1.81 9.85 -6.60
CA LYS A 128 1.61 10.56 -7.87
C LYS A 128 1.92 9.60 -9.02
N SER A 129 0.92 8.87 -9.47
CA SER A 129 1.12 7.82 -10.46
C SER A 129 1.71 8.39 -11.77
N PRO A 130 2.82 7.81 -12.27
CA PRO A 130 3.36 8.13 -13.60
C PRO A 130 2.69 7.29 -14.70
N GLY A 131 1.80 6.37 -14.35
CA GLY A 131 1.19 5.43 -15.28
C GLY A 131 0.25 6.11 -16.28
N ARG A 132 -0.02 5.40 -17.34
CA ARG A 132 -0.93 5.82 -18.42
C ARG A 132 -1.84 4.68 -18.79
N GLU A 133 -3.13 4.97 -18.91
CA GLU A 133 -4.17 3.98 -19.26
C GLU A 133 -3.93 3.32 -20.63
N ASP A 134 -3.31 4.06 -21.58
CA ASP A 134 -3.01 3.57 -22.92
C ASP A 134 -1.78 2.65 -23.00
N ARG A 135 -1.10 2.42 -21.87
CA ARG A 135 0.06 1.55 -21.77
C ARG A 135 -0.24 0.27 -21.00
N LYS A 136 0.55 -0.76 -21.29
CA LYS A 136 0.46 -2.06 -20.61
C LYS A 136 1.81 -2.45 -20.03
N ILE A 137 1.74 -3.06 -18.84
CA ILE A 137 2.86 -3.72 -18.21
C ILE A 137 2.77 -5.22 -18.54
N LYS A 138 3.88 -5.79 -19.01
CA LYS A 138 4.01 -7.23 -19.26
C LYS A 138 4.77 -7.85 -18.09
N HIS A 139 4.24 -8.92 -17.57
CA HIS A 139 4.85 -9.69 -16.50
C HIS A 139 4.82 -11.17 -16.83
N LYS A 140 5.88 -11.88 -16.42
CA LYS A 140 5.94 -13.33 -16.53
C LYS A 140 5.66 -13.95 -15.15
N ASP A 141 4.42 -14.38 -14.97
CA ASP A 141 4.03 -15.17 -13.81
C ASP A 141 4.55 -16.61 -13.94
N VAL A 142 5.00 -17.21 -12.83
CA VAL A 142 5.60 -18.55 -12.82
C VAL A 142 4.55 -19.63 -13.13
N ILE A 143 3.29 -19.40 -12.73
CA ILE A 143 2.18 -20.35 -12.87
C ILE A 143 1.34 -20.01 -14.11
N LYS A 144 0.93 -18.72 -14.24
CA LYS A 144 0.03 -18.24 -15.29
C LYS A 144 0.74 -17.93 -16.63
N GLY A 145 2.08 -17.87 -16.63
CA GLY A 145 2.86 -17.51 -17.80
C GLY A 145 2.87 -16.00 -18.07
N ASN A 146 2.75 -15.59 -19.33
CA ASN A 146 2.77 -14.17 -19.68
C ASN A 146 1.43 -13.51 -19.38
N VAL A 147 1.42 -12.51 -18.53
CA VAL A 147 0.26 -11.70 -18.18
C VAL A 147 0.51 -10.24 -18.55
N GLU A 148 -0.54 -9.55 -18.97
CA GLU A 148 -0.52 -8.13 -19.29
C GLU A 148 -1.56 -7.38 -18.48
N PHE A 149 -1.15 -6.24 -17.90
CA PHE A 149 -2.03 -5.35 -17.16
C PHE A 149 -1.95 -3.94 -17.73
N PRO A 150 -3.02 -3.14 -17.71
CA PRO A 150 -2.92 -1.72 -17.96
C PRO A 150 -2.06 -1.06 -16.88
N GLU A 151 -1.28 -0.05 -17.25
CA GLU A 151 -0.60 0.76 -16.22
C GLU A 151 -1.64 1.43 -15.34
N ASN A 152 -1.32 1.52 -14.04
CA ASN A 152 -2.17 2.26 -13.12
C ASN A 152 -1.87 3.76 -13.22
N ASP A 153 -2.82 4.55 -13.69
CA ASP A 153 -2.75 6.01 -13.76
C ASP A 153 -3.44 6.70 -12.58
N GLN A 154 -4.07 5.93 -11.68
CA GLN A 154 -4.74 6.48 -10.50
C GLN A 154 -3.73 6.78 -9.40
N ASP A 155 -3.92 7.91 -8.74
CA ASP A 155 -3.14 8.30 -7.56
C ASP A 155 -3.65 7.54 -6.34
N ILE A 156 -3.10 6.35 -6.13
CA ILE A 156 -3.47 5.48 -5.01
C ILE A 156 -3.06 6.08 -3.67
N ILE A 157 -3.82 5.78 -2.64
CA ILE A 157 -3.45 6.10 -1.26
C ILE A 157 -2.29 5.21 -0.86
N ILE A 158 -1.22 5.79 -0.32
CA ILE A 158 -0.08 5.05 0.22
C ILE A 158 -0.03 5.09 1.74
N ILE A 159 -0.43 6.21 2.37
CA ILE A 159 -0.61 6.31 3.82
C ILE A 159 -2.02 6.78 4.11
N LYS A 160 -2.70 6.08 4.98
CA LYS A 160 -4.06 6.37 5.46
C LYS A 160 -4.04 7.46 6.55
N SER A 161 -5.20 7.97 6.91
CA SER A 161 -5.36 8.99 7.97
C SER A 161 -4.90 8.52 9.36
N ASP A 162 -4.89 7.21 9.63
CA ASP A 162 -4.37 6.61 10.86
C ASP A 162 -2.83 6.48 10.86
N GLY A 163 -2.19 6.87 9.75
CA GLY A 163 -0.75 6.80 9.55
C GLY A 163 -0.22 5.42 9.18
N LEU A 164 -1.10 4.43 8.98
CA LEU A 164 -0.73 3.12 8.46
C LEU A 164 -0.67 3.13 6.93
N PRO A 165 0.16 2.28 6.34
CA PRO A 165 0.22 2.15 4.89
C PRO A 165 -1.03 1.46 4.35
N THR A 166 -1.29 1.65 3.08
CA THR A 166 -2.15 0.72 2.34
C THR A 166 -1.35 -0.54 1.98
N TYR A 167 -2.09 -1.62 1.76
CA TYR A 167 -1.56 -2.91 1.33
C TYR A 167 -0.51 -2.81 0.20
N HIS A 168 -0.86 -2.13 -0.89
CA HIS A 168 0.04 -2.00 -2.04
C HIS A 168 1.36 -1.30 -1.72
N PHE A 169 1.32 -0.30 -0.84
CA PHE A 169 2.52 0.43 -0.46
C PHE A 169 3.39 -0.38 0.51
N ALA A 170 2.77 -1.02 1.49
CA ALA A 170 3.47 -1.88 2.44
C ALA A 170 4.23 -2.99 1.71
N HIS A 171 3.58 -3.66 0.76
CA HIS A 171 4.22 -4.68 -0.08
C HIS A 171 5.44 -4.16 -0.83
N ALA A 172 5.30 -3.05 -1.54
CA ALA A 172 6.38 -2.50 -2.36
C ALA A 172 7.62 -2.15 -1.50
N VAL A 173 7.40 -1.58 -0.31
CA VAL A 173 8.49 -1.23 0.62
C VAL A 173 9.13 -2.48 1.20
N ASP A 174 8.32 -3.42 1.67
CA ASP A 174 8.82 -4.63 2.31
C ASP A 174 9.56 -5.54 1.33
N ASP A 175 9.02 -5.76 0.14
CA ASP A 175 9.67 -6.58 -0.88
C ASP A 175 11.03 -5.99 -1.31
N HIS A 176 11.11 -4.66 -1.38
CA HIS A 176 12.38 -3.98 -1.63
C HIS A 176 13.38 -4.20 -0.49
N LEU A 177 12.97 -3.96 0.75
CA LEU A 177 13.86 -4.03 1.91
C LEU A 177 14.29 -5.45 2.27
N MET A 178 13.40 -6.41 2.07
CA MET A 178 13.66 -7.83 2.34
C MET A 178 14.31 -8.56 1.16
N GLY A 179 14.57 -7.86 0.04
CA GLY A 179 15.18 -8.46 -1.15
C GLY A 179 14.33 -9.59 -1.74
N THR A 180 13.01 -9.46 -1.70
CA THR A 180 12.07 -10.49 -2.17
C THR A 180 12.22 -10.74 -3.65
N THR A 181 12.47 -11.97 -4.03
CA THR A 181 12.63 -12.38 -5.45
C THR A 181 11.41 -13.10 -6.00
N ILE A 182 10.67 -13.79 -5.14
CA ILE A 182 9.45 -14.52 -5.49
C ILE A 182 8.41 -14.31 -4.40
N VAL A 183 7.18 -13.97 -4.81
CA VAL A 183 6.03 -13.84 -3.92
C VAL A 183 5.06 -14.98 -4.21
N THR A 184 4.64 -15.70 -3.16
CA THR A 184 3.60 -16.72 -3.25
C THR A 184 2.40 -16.27 -2.42
N ARG A 185 1.25 -16.13 -3.06
CA ARG A 185 -0.02 -15.75 -2.41
C ARG A 185 -1.22 -16.23 -3.21
N GLY A 186 -2.39 -16.18 -2.58
CA GLY A 186 -3.65 -16.49 -3.25
C GLY A 186 -3.96 -15.54 -4.41
N ASP A 187 -4.85 -15.97 -5.29
CA ASP A 187 -5.40 -15.17 -6.39
C ASP A 187 -6.61 -14.42 -5.83
N GLU A 188 -6.49 -13.11 -5.60
CA GLU A 188 -7.52 -12.23 -5.07
C GLU A 188 -8.11 -11.36 -6.17
#